data_ff7ede928092625391ca8d1399dab8fc
#
_entry.id   ff7ede928092625391ca8d1399dab8fc
#
_cell.length_a   1.000
_cell.length_b   1.000
_cell.length_c   1.000
_cell.angle_alpha   90.00
_cell.angle_beta   90.00
_cell.angle_gamma   90.00
#
_symmetry.space_group_name_H-M   'P 1'
#
loop_
_entity.id
_entity.type
_entity.pdbx_description
1 polymer ?
#
loop_
_entity_poly.entity_id
_entity_poly.type
_entity_poly.pdbx_seq_one_letter_code
_entity_poly.pdbx_strand_id
1 'polypeptide(L)'
;MKKSMLVLLVFAMIGAAPAFAADVVRVGNLKFAHYGAVWYMKDIGAKYNLDIQERIFPKGIDIIPAIIAGEIDVAASAVDGAIAARASNVPIVIVAGFAKGGARIVGRPDMKWSSVADLKGKKVGVARGGAQELVLLAELGMHNLTFSDKPGKDVLLVYMAYADLNQALMAKNIDAMCQSEPQSSQSIRKGFGVEINKPYDTPIGEPVRTLIMTEAMYNQKRDVAERFMKCFVEATKYFIDNPAAAEKYVREQMFKNQLTTEEYHDAVDNSRFTYDVTVNEVQVSIDMMAKHGIAKMATPPVAKDFVKLDVLEKAKKELKVK
;
A
#
# COMPACT_ATOMS: atom_id res chain seq x y z
N MET A 1 -47.71 -55.84 45.61
CA MET A 1 -46.42 -55.21 45.82
C MET A 1 -45.90 -54.71 44.43
N LYS A 2 -46.12 -53.44 44.09
CA LYS A 2 -45.64 -52.81 42.82
C LYS A 2 -44.39 -52.00 43.17
N LYS A 3 -43.24 -52.41 42.62
CA LYS A 3 -41.96 -51.67 42.71
C LYS A 3 -41.95 -50.59 41.63
N SER A 4 -42.06 -49.34 42.05
CA SER A 4 -41.84 -48.20 41.13
C SER A 4 -40.33 -47.98 40.98
N MET A 5 -39.83 -48.07 39.73
CA MET A 5 -38.45 -47.78 39.37
C MET A 5 -38.35 -46.30 38.98
N LEU A 6 -37.69 -45.51 39.80
CA LEU A 6 -37.45 -44.08 39.56
C LEU A 6 -36.24 -43.96 38.64
N VAL A 7 -36.47 -43.57 37.37
CA VAL A 7 -35.41 -43.29 36.42
C VAL A 7 -34.97 -41.81 36.60
N LEU A 8 -33.76 -41.64 37.10
CA LEU A 8 -33.12 -40.32 37.28
C LEU A 8 -32.53 -39.92 35.91
N LEU A 9 -33.18 -38.99 35.18
CA LEU A 9 -32.64 -38.38 33.98
C LEU A 9 -31.62 -37.31 34.44
N VAL A 10 -30.33 -37.59 34.26
CA VAL A 10 -29.24 -36.60 34.41
C VAL A 10 -29.19 -35.79 33.14
N PHE A 11 -29.69 -34.57 33.15
CA PHE A 11 -29.49 -33.58 32.08
C PHE A 11 -28.04 -33.07 32.18
N ALA A 12 -27.16 -33.54 31.29
CA ALA A 12 -25.86 -32.91 31.11
C ALA A 12 -26.10 -31.56 30.40
N MET A 13 -26.04 -30.44 31.14
CA MET A 13 -25.94 -29.12 30.58
C MET A 13 -24.55 -29.01 29.92
N ILE A 14 -24.48 -29.23 28.64
CA ILE A 14 -23.34 -28.83 27.80
C ILE A 14 -23.38 -27.31 27.80
N GLY A 15 -22.55 -26.68 28.65
CA GLY A 15 -22.36 -25.25 28.64
C GLY A 15 -21.78 -24.84 27.27
N ALA A 16 -22.62 -24.28 26.41
CA ALA A 16 -22.14 -23.58 25.22
C ALA A 16 -21.27 -22.42 25.71
N ALA A 17 -19.96 -22.51 25.52
CA ALA A 17 -19.08 -21.37 25.73
C ALA A 17 -19.62 -20.22 24.86
N PRO A 18 -19.71 -18.99 25.38
CA PRO A 18 -20.13 -17.85 24.58
C PRO A 18 -19.18 -17.74 23.40
N ALA A 19 -19.69 -17.94 22.18
CA ALA A 19 -18.97 -17.61 20.99
C ALA A 19 -18.85 -16.09 20.97
N PHE A 20 -17.68 -15.57 21.35
CA PHE A 20 -17.39 -14.15 21.20
C PHE A 20 -17.46 -13.84 19.71
N ALA A 21 -18.27 -12.85 19.34
CA ALA A 21 -18.32 -12.36 17.97
C ALA A 21 -16.91 -11.89 17.56
N ALA A 22 -16.53 -12.17 16.31
CA ALA A 22 -15.24 -11.71 15.79
C ALA A 22 -15.15 -10.18 15.86
N ASP A 23 -13.97 -9.66 16.21
CA ASP A 23 -13.75 -8.23 16.23
C ASP A 23 -13.68 -7.68 14.79
N VAL A 24 -14.49 -6.66 14.52
CA VAL A 24 -14.49 -6.00 13.22
C VAL A 24 -13.26 -5.09 13.11
N VAL A 25 -12.50 -5.25 12.02
CA VAL A 25 -11.41 -4.36 11.62
C VAL A 25 -11.67 -3.85 10.21
N ARG A 26 -11.89 -2.55 10.09
CA ARG A 26 -12.18 -1.89 8.82
C ARG A 26 -10.87 -1.44 8.16
N VAL A 27 -10.58 -2.01 6.98
CA VAL A 27 -9.32 -1.80 6.26
C VAL A 27 -9.55 -1.01 5.00
N GLY A 28 -8.91 0.17 4.90
CA GLY A 28 -8.79 0.91 3.64
C GLY A 28 -7.65 0.35 2.80
N ASN A 29 -7.94 -0.02 1.55
CA ASN A 29 -6.96 -0.67 0.68
C ASN A 29 -7.03 -0.11 -0.75
N LEU A 30 -6.05 -0.46 -1.60
CA LEU A 30 -5.96 -0.06 -3.00
C LEU A 30 -5.87 -1.29 -3.89
N LYS A 31 -6.19 -1.12 -5.20
CA LYS A 31 -6.14 -2.21 -6.18
C LYS A 31 -4.84 -2.16 -6.99
N PHE A 32 -3.72 -2.53 -6.35
CA PHE A 32 -2.42 -2.71 -6.98
C PHE A 32 -1.88 -4.11 -6.71
N ALA A 33 -1.04 -4.66 -7.60
CA ALA A 33 -0.56 -6.05 -7.48
C ALA A 33 0.16 -6.32 -6.15
N HIS A 34 0.99 -5.38 -5.71
CA HIS A 34 1.76 -5.46 -4.46
C HIS A 34 0.93 -5.24 -3.17
N TYR A 35 -0.38 -5.03 -3.28
CA TYR A 35 -1.33 -5.00 -2.15
C TYR A 35 -1.96 -6.38 -1.88
N GLY A 36 -1.61 -7.39 -2.65
CA GLY A 36 -2.24 -8.71 -2.63
C GLY A 36 -2.26 -9.39 -1.28
N ALA A 37 -1.15 -9.32 -0.52
CA ALA A 37 -1.09 -9.93 0.81
C ALA A 37 -2.06 -9.27 1.79
N VAL A 38 -2.24 -7.94 1.73
CA VAL A 38 -3.23 -7.22 2.55
C VAL A 38 -4.65 -7.59 2.13
N TRP A 39 -4.91 -7.74 0.82
CA TRP A 39 -6.21 -8.23 0.32
C TRP A 39 -6.55 -9.63 0.85
N TYR A 40 -5.56 -10.52 0.93
CA TYR A 40 -5.73 -11.90 1.37
C TYR A 40 -6.08 -12.01 2.86
N MET A 41 -5.77 -11.00 3.67
CA MET A 41 -6.06 -11.02 5.12
C MET A 41 -7.53 -11.28 5.44
N LYS A 42 -8.48 -10.80 4.63
CA LYS A 42 -9.92 -11.04 4.84
C LYS A 42 -10.29 -12.52 4.74
N ASP A 43 -9.56 -13.30 3.94
CA ASP A 43 -9.84 -14.73 3.74
C ASP A 43 -9.33 -15.58 4.92
N ILE A 44 -8.36 -15.07 5.69
CA ILE A 44 -7.78 -15.76 6.85
C ILE A 44 -8.08 -15.08 8.19
N GLY A 45 -8.75 -13.92 8.19
CA GLY A 45 -9.04 -13.13 9.39
C GLY A 45 -9.76 -13.91 10.49
N ALA A 46 -10.70 -14.79 10.12
CA ALA A 46 -11.44 -15.62 11.05
C ALA A 46 -10.54 -16.51 11.93
N LYS A 47 -9.38 -16.96 11.44
CA LYS A 47 -8.37 -17.70 12.21
C LYS A 47 -7.87 -16.91 13.41
N TYR A 48 -7.93 -15.59 13.34
CA TYR A 48 -7.49 -14.63 14.37
C TYR A 48 -8.66 -14.02 15.14
N ASN A 49 -9.88 -14.59 15.01
CA ASN A 49 -11.11 -14.01 15.55
C ASN A 49 -11.31 -12.55 15.09
N LEU A 50 -11.07 -12.28 13.80
CA LEU A 50 -11.24 -10.98 13.16
C LEU A 50 -12.22 -11.10 12.00
N ASP A 51 -13.14 -10.13 11.89
CA ASP A 51 -13.93 -9.83 10.70
C ASP A 51 -13.27 -8.65 9.98
N ILE A 52 -12.48 -8.93 8.93
CA ILE A 52 -11.75 -7.92 8.17
C ILE A 52 -12.65 -7.39 7.06
N GLN A 53 -13.14 -6.18 7.24
CA GLN A 53 -13.98 -5.47 6.30
C GLN A 53 -13.15 -4.54 5.43
N GLU A 54 -12.92 -4.93 4.17
CA GLU A 54 -12.10 -4.20 3.23
C GLU A 54 -12.94 -3.19 2.42
N ARG A 55 -12.44 -1.95 2.32
CA ARG A 55 -12.94 -0.91 1.41
C ARG A 55 -11.83 -0.46 0.47
N ILE A 56 -12.10 -0.48 -0.83
CA ILE A 56 -11.13 -0.10 -1.86
C ILE A 56 -11.27 1.38 -2.21
N PHE A 57 -10.14 2.07 -2.23
CA PHE A 57 -10.03 3.48 -2.56
C PHE A 57 -9.23 3.69 -3.85
N PRO A 58 -9.48 4.77 -4.61
CA PRO A 58 -8.73 5.10 -5.82
C PRO A 58 -7.25 5.45 -5.56
N LYS A 59 -6.94 6.08 -4.43
CA LYS A 59 -5.61 6.51 -3.98
C LYS A 59 -5.51 6.49 -2.46
N GLY A 60 -4.26 6.40 -1.95
CA GLY A 60 -4.00 6.32 -0.52
C GLY A 60 -4.47 7.56 0.26
N ILE A 61 -4.31 8.75 -0.31
CA ILE A 61 -4.76 9.99 0.35
C ILE A 61 -6.28 10.06 0.53
N ASP A 62 -7.05 9.37 -0.30
CA ASP A 62 -8.52 9.34 -0.20
C ASP A 62 -8.99 8.49 1.01
N ILE A 63 -8.12 7.69 1.62
CA ILE A 63 -8.42 6.92 2.84
C ILE A 63 -8.44 7.82 4.08
N ILE A 64 -7.65 8.92 4.08
CA ILE A 64 -7.48 9.75 5.27
C ILE A 64 -8.78 10.38 5.79
N PRO A 65 -9.67 10.94 4.95
CA PRO A 65 -10.98 11.41 5.40
C PRO A 65 -11.81 10.32 6.06
N ALA A 66 -11.76 9.07 5.57
CA ALA A 66 -12.48 7.95 6.16
C ALA A 66 -11.88 7.51 7.53
N ILE A 67 -10.56 7.66 7.71
CA ILE A 67 -9.91 7.48 9.02
C ILE A 67 -10.42 8.54 10.01
N ILE A 68 -10.45 9.81 9.58
CA ILE A 68 -10.90 10.93 10.42
C ILE A 68 -12.37 10.76 10.80
N ALA A 69 -13.21 10.26 9.89
CA ALA A 69 -14.61 9.96 10.15
C ALA A 69 -14.82 8.72 11.04
N GLY A 70 -13.76 8.00 11.41
CA GLY A 70 -13.86 6.77 12.18
C GLY A 70 -14.44 5.58 11.41
N GLU A 71 -14.40 5.62 10.07
CA GLU A 71 -14.89 4.57 9.18
C GLU A 71 -13.81 3.52 8.85
N ILE A 72 -12.54 3.84 9.04
CA ILE A 72 -11.36 2.99 8.78
C ILE A 72 -10.48 2.93 10.02
N ASP A 73 -10.10 1.72 10.41
CA ASP A 73 -9.22 1.44 11.56
C ASP A 73 -7.75 1.27 11.13
N VAL A 74 -7.53 0.65 9.95
CA VAL A 74 -6.20 0.41 9.37
C VAL A 74 -6.23 0.77 7.89
N ALA A 75 -5.17 1.38 7.39
CA ALA A 75 -5.01 1.69 5.97
C ALA A 75 -3.74 1.07 5.41
N ALA A 76 -3.84 0.44 4.23
CA ALA A 76 -2.70 0.12 3.39
C ALA A 76 -2.47 1.28 2.41
N SER A 77 -1.35 1.99 2.56
CA SER A 77 -1.06 3.19 1.76
C SER A 77 0.44 3.35 1.52
N ALA A 78 0.79 4.20 0.59
CA ALA A 78 2.16 4.64 0.47
C ALA A 78 2.55 5.52 1.68
N VAL A 79 3.85 5.55 2.01
CA VAL A 79 4.38 6.25 3.19
C VAL A 79 4.06 7.75 3.19
N ASP A 80 4.01 8.37 2.02
CA ASP A 80 3.68 9.79 1.83
C ASP A 80 2.26 10.13 2.32
N GLY A 81 1.30 9.23 2.14
CA GLY A 81 -0.05 9.39 2.70
C GLY A 81 -0.06 9.40 4.22
N ALA A 82 0.72 8.52 4.88
CA ALA A 82 0.89 8.52 6.33
C ALA A 82 1.55 9.81 6.84
N ILE A 83 2.59 10.25 6.14
CA ILE A 83 3.32 11.49 6.47
C ILE A 83 2.40 12.71 6.36
N ALA A 84 1.66 12.84 5.26
CA ALA A 84 0.71 13.93 5.05
C ALA A 84 -0.40 13.95 6.12
N ALA A 85 -0.95 12.78 6.47
CA ALA A 85 -1.92 12.63 7.55
C ALA A 85 -1.34 13.08 8.89
N ARG A 86 -0.13 12.63 9.23
CA ARG A 86 0.53 13.00 10.49
C ARG A 86 0.87 14.48 10.55
N ALA A 87 1.34 15.07 9.45
CA ALA A 87 1.57 16.50 9.32
C ALA A 87 0.30 17.34 9.52
N SER A 88 -0.87 16.74 9.26
CA SER A 88 -2.19 17.33 9.50
C SER A 88 -2.78 16.95 10.87
N ASN A 89 -1.95 16.44 11.79
CA ASN A 89 -2.32 16.00 13.15
C ASN A 89 -3.38 14.89 13.19
N VAL A 90 -3.50 14.07 12.15
CA VAL A 90 -4.35 12.88 12.20
C VAL A 90 -3.71 11.85 13.14
N PRO A 91 -4.47 11.31 14.14
CA PRO A 91 -3.93 10.42 15.16
C PRO A 91 -3.73 9.00 14.62
N ILE A 92 -2.62 8.80 13.90
CA ILE A 92 -2.24 7.51 13.28
C ILE A 92 -0.79 7.16 13.58
N VAL A 93 -0.48 5.88 13.50
CA VAL A 93 0.86 5.33 13.58
C VAL A 93 1.14 4.41 12.39
N ILE A 94 2.39 4.32 11.95
CA ILE A 94 2.87 3.30 11.02
C ILE A 94 3.26 2.07 11.85
N VAL A 95 2.67 0.90 11.54
CA VAL A 95 2.88 -0.34 12.32
C VAL A 95 3.63 -1.42 11.54
N ALA A 96 3.74 -1.31 10.22
CA ALA A 96 4.52 -2.22 9.36
C ALA A 96 4.77 -1.59 7.99
N GLY A 97 5.76 -2.12 7.24
CA GLY A 97 5.76 -2.09 5.79
C GLY A 97 4.91 -3.24 5.24
N PHE A 98 4.50 -3.19 3.98
CA PHE A 98 3.88 -4.35 3.34
C PHE A 98 4.38 -4.58 1.91
N ALA A 99 4.97 -3.59 1.28
CA ALA A 99 5.65 -3.70 0.00
C ALA A 99 6.71 -2.60 -0.19
N LYS A 100 7.68 -2.86 -1.06
CA LYS A 100 8.67 -1.85 -1.52
C LYS A 100 8.70 -1.82 -3.05
N GLY A 101 9.01 -0.66 -3.64
CA GLY A 101 9.04 -0.46 -5.08
C GLY A 101 7.66 -0.12 -5.67
N GLY A 102 7.37 -0.62 -6.86
CA GLY A 102 6.09 -0.44 -7.54
C GLY A 102 5.90 0.94 -8.15
N ALA A 103 6.99 1.59 -8.58
CA ALA A 103 6.97 2.81 -9.36
C ALA A 103 7.84 2.66 -10.60
N ARG A 104 7.40 3.21 -11.73
CA ARG A 104 8.13 3.17 -13.00
C ARG A 104 7.83 4.44 -13.81
N ILE A 105 8.89 5.04 -14.37
CA ILE A 105 8.75 6.13 -15.34
C ILE A 105 8.66 5.49 -16.73
N VAL A 106 7.55 5.72 -17.40
CA VAL A 106 7.23 5.13 -18.70
C VAL A 106 6.96 6.25 -19.70
N GLY A 107 7.61 6.20 -20.83
CA GLY A 107 7.43 7.14 -21.94
C GLY A 107 6.68 6.55 -23.12
N ARG A 108 6.22 7.40 -24.01
CA ARG A 108 5.60 7.00 -25.30
C ARG A 108 6.63 6.30 -26.20
N PRO A 109 6.27 5.22 -26.91
CA PRO A 109 7.21 4.46 -27.75
C PRO A 109 7.59 5.19 -29.06
N ASP A 110 6.84 6.22 -29.47
CA ASP A 110 7.15 7.03 -30.67
C ASP A 110 8.13 8.18 -30.36
N MET A 111 8.70 8.23 -29.16
CA MET A 111 9.71 9.19 -28.73
C MET A 111 11.02 8.46 -28.35
N LYS A 112 12.13 9.17 -28.39
CA LYS A 112 13.43 8.64 -27.95
C LYS A 112 13.65 8.97 -26.48
N TRP A 113 14.06 7.95 -25.73
CA TRP A 113 14.37 8.03 -24.32
C TRP A 113 15.73 7.36 -24.06
N SER A 114 16.67 8.10 -23.50
CA SER A 114 17.99 7.60 -23.10
C SER A 114 18.17 7.67 -21.59
N SER A 115 17.48 8.62 -20.96
CA SER A 115 17.52 8.83 -19.49
C SER A 115 16.34 9.71 -19.05
N VAL A 116 16.24 9.93 -17.75
CA VAL A 116 15.27 10.88 -17.14
C VAL A 116 15.51 12.32 -17.62
N ALA A 117 16.74 12.67 -18.02
CA ALA A 117 17.03 14.00 -18.58
C ALA A 117 16.20 14.33 -19.83
N ASP A 118 15.78 13.32 -20.59
CA ASP A 118 14.95 13.50 -21.78
C ASP A 118 13.50 13.94 -21.48
N LEU A 119 13.12 13.96 -20.19
CA LEU A 119 11.85 14.55 -19.74
C LEU A 119 11.83 16.08 -19.82
N LYS A 120 12.97 16.71 -20.11
CA LYS A 120 13.02 18.17 -20.34
C LYS A 120 12.12 18.58 -21.49
N GLY A 121 11.25 19.55 -21.26
CA GLY A 121 10.26 20.02 -22.22
C GLY A 121 9.04 19.10 -22.38
N LYS A 122 8.88 18.07 -21.54
CA LYS A 122 7.81 17.08 -21.68
C LYS A 122 6.66 17.28 -20.67
N LYS A 123 5.50 16.73 -21.04
CA LYS A 123 4.33 16.59 -20.17
C LYS A 123 4.40 15.23 -19.48
N VAL A 124 4.53 15.22 -18.16
CA VAL A 124 4.63 13.98 -17.37
C VAL A 124 3.40 13.81 -16.49
N GLY A 125 2.63 12.74 -16.76
CA GLY A 125 1.46 12.37 -15.98
C GLY A 125 1.86 11.71 -14.65
N VAL A 126 1.19 12.08 -13.58
CA VAL A 126 1.38 11.47 -12.26
C VAL A 126 0.14 11.66 -11.39
N ALA A 127 -0.12 10.72 -10.46
CA ALA A 127 -1.17 10.91 -9.47
C ALA A 127 -0.65 11.77 -8.31
N ARG A 128 -1.41 12.81 -7.94
CA ARG A 128 -1.05 13.66 -6.81
C ARG A 128 -1.22 12.94 -5.47
N GLY A 129 -0.25 13.08 -4.57
CA GLY A 129 -0.31 12.50 -3.22
C GLY A 129 -0.15 10.99 -3.21
N GLY A 130 0.82 10.48 -3.95
CA GLY A 130 1.19 9.07 -3.97
C GLY A 130 2.70 8.88 -4.12
N ALA A 131 3.20 7.69 -3.79
CA ALA A 131 4.63 7.39 -3.85
C ALA A 131 5.24 7.69 -5.23
N GLN A 132 4.47 7.56 -6.31
CA GLN A 132 4.91 7.86 -7.66
C GLN A 132 5.26 9.35 -7.85
N GLU A 133 4.47 10.25 -7.25
CA GLU A 133 4.82 11.67 -7.23
C GLU A 133 6.13 11.90 -6.47
N LEU A 134 6.23 11.32 -5.27
CA LEU A 134 7.42 11.51 -4.42
C LEU A 134 8.72 11.07 -5.12
N VAL A 135 8.74 9.85 -5.69
CA VAL A 135 9.95 9.35 -6.37
C VAL A 135 10.20 10.04 -7.70
N LEU A 136 9.16 10.45 -8.44
CA LEU A 136 9.33 11.23 -9.66
C LEU A 136 10.00 12.58 -9.37
N LEU A 137 9.51 13.31 -8.37
CA LEU A 137 10.06 14.62 -8.04
C LEU A 137 11.49 14.52 -7.51
N ALA A 138 11.80 13.48 -6.72
CA ALA A 138 13.16 13.19 -6.29
C ALA A 138 14.08 12.91 -7.48
N GLU A 139 13.64 12.10 -8.44
CA GLU A 139 14.40 11.76 -9.64
C GLU A 139 14.64 12.98 -10.53
N LEU A 140 13.58 13.78 -10.79
CA LEU A 140 13.74 15.04 -11.53
C LEU A 140 14.76 15.97 -10.86
N GLY A 141 14.71 16.07 -9.53
CA GLY A 141 15.66 16.87 -8.76
C GLY A 141 17.11 16.39 -8.88
N MET A 142 17.36 15.09 -8.95
CA MET A 142 18.70 14.52 -9.17
C MET A 142 19.24 14.85 -10.57
N HIS A 143 18.38 14.94 -11.56
CA HIS A 143 18.74 15.36 -12.91
C HIS A 143 18.71 16.88 -13.11
N ASN A 144 18.61 17.68 -12.04
CA ASN A 144 18.53 19.14 -12.06
C ASN A 144 17.39 19.67 -12.95
N LEU A 145 16.30 18.91 -13.10
CA LEU A 145 15.10 19.32 -13.83
C LEU A 145 14.14 20.03 -12.88
N THR A 146 13.77 21.26 -13.26
CA THR A 146 12.71 22.01 -12.58
C THR A 146 11.35 21.52 -13.08
N PHE A 147 10.32 21.55 -12.22
CA PHE A 147 8.99 21.04 -12.55
C PHE A 147 7.87 21.91 -11.98
N SER A 148 6.72 21.90 -12.62
CA SER A 148 5.51 22.57 -12.14
C SER A 148 4.28 22.00 -12.83
N ASP A 149 3.10 22.17 -12.23
CA ASP A 149 1.80 21.95 -12.86
C ASP A 149 1.35 23.16 -13.73
N LYS A 150 2.22 24.16 -13.85
CA LYS A 150 2.05 25.32 -14.73
C LYS A 150 3.20 25.42 -15.72
N PRO A 151 3.00 25.96 -16.93
CA PRO A 151 4.07 26.19 -17.89
C PRO A 151 5.21 27.03 -17.33
N GLY A 152 6.42 26.89 -17.91
CA GLY A 152 7.59 27.71 -17.59
C GLY A 152 8.68 27.02 -16.75
N LYS A 153 8.54 25.71 -16.51
CA LYS A 153 9.58 24.84 -15.92
C LYS A 153 10.02 23.78 -16.92
N ASP A 154 11.13 23.07 -16.62
CA ASP A 154 11.65 22.03 -17.50
C ASP A 154 10.66 20.90 -17.74
N VAL A 155 9.87 20.52 -16.76
CA VAL A 155 8.87 19.45 -16.86
C VAL A 155 7.50 19.98 -16.45
N LEU A 156 6.50 19.74 -17.31
CA LEU A 156 5.09 20.03 -17.01
C LEU A 156 4.45 18.80 -16.39
N LEU A 157 4.12 18.88 -15.08
CA LEU A 157 3.39 17.83 -14.39
C LEU A 157 1.90 17.90 -14.71
N VAL A 158 1.33 16.80 -15.16
CA VAL A 158 -0.10 16.67 -15.45
C VAL A 158 -0.71 15.72 -14.42
N TYR A 159 -1.42 16.28 -13.45
CA TYR A 159 -2.02 15.48 -12.39
C TYR A 159 -3.34 14.85 -12.83
N MET A 160 -3.44 13.52 -12.66
CA MET A 160 -4.65 12.74 -12.92
C MET A 160 -4.72 11.50 -12.05
N ALA A 161 -5.84 10.77 -12.09
CA ALA A 161 -5.96 9.52 -11.36
C ALA A 161 -5.08 8.42 -11.98
N TYR A 162 -4.63 7.44 -11.16
CA TYR A 162 -3.86 6.29 -11.65
C TYR A 162 -4.54 5.55 -12.81
N ALA A 163 -5.86 5.42 -12.74
CA ALA A 163 -6.64 4.73 -13.77
C ALA A 163 -6.58 5.42 -15.15
N ASP A 164 -6.36 6.74 -15.17
CA ASP A 164 -6.41 7.54 -16.39
C ASP A 164 -5.03 7.66 -17.08
N LEU A 165 -3.92 7.40 -16.35
CA LEU A 165 -2.57 7.62 -16.85
C LEU A 165 -2.26 6.82 -18.13
N ASN A 166 -2.61 5.52 -18.16
CA ASN A 166 -2.37 4.67 -19.31
C ASN A 166 -3.14 5.16 -20.55
N GLN A 167 -4.40 5.56 -20.35
CA GLN A 167 -5.20 6.10 -21.45
C GLN A 167 -4.66 7.45 -21.95
N ALA A 168 -4.20 8.31 -21.02
CA ALA A 168 -3.61 9.60 -21.39
C ALA A 168 -2.30 9.44 -22.17
N LEU A 169 -1.46 8.43 -21.83
CA LEU A 169 -0.25 8.10 -22.57
C LEU A 169 -0.59 7.59 -23.99
N MET A 170 -1.53 6.65 -24.11
CA MET A 170 -2.02 6.12 -25.40
C MET A 170 -2.59 7.22 -26.27
N ALA A 171 -3.39 8.13 -25.71
CA ALA A 171 -4.00 9.24 -26.42
C ALA A 171 -3.02 10.39 -26.74
N LYS A 172 -1.75 10.26 -26.34
CA LYS A 172 -0.70 11.29 -26.52
C LYS A 172 -0.99 12.63 -25.83
N ASN A 173 -1.83 12.61 -24.79
CA ASN A 173 -2.12 13.78 -23.96
C ASN A 173 -0.95 14.10 -23.01
N ILE A 174 -0.14 13.10 -22.70
CA ILE A 174 1.12 13.17 -21.93
C ILE A 174 2.22 12.45 -22.72
N ASP A 175 3.47 12.84 -22.50
CA ASP A 175 4.64 12.28 -23.18
C ASP A 175 5.24 11.11 -22.40
N ALA A 176 5.16 11.20 -21.07
CA ALA A 176 5.56 10.15 -20.14
C ALA A 176 4.64 10.15 -18.93
N MET A 177 4.76 9.12 -18.09
CA MET A 177 4.03 9.01 -16.82
C MET A 177 4.93 8.38 -15.76
N CYS A 178 4.70 8.71 -14.48
CA CYS A 178 5.17 7.89 -13.38
C CYS A 178 3.98 7.10 -12.83
N GLN A 179 4.00 5.77 -13.04
CA GLN A 179 2.85 4.90 -12.84
C GLN A 179 3.15 3.79 -11.81
N SER A 180 2.10 3.26 -11.22
CA SER A 180 2.15 2.13 -10.29
C SER A 180 2.06 0.78 -11.01
N GLU A 181 2.35 -0.31 -10.28
CA GLU A 181 2.16 -1.67 -10.76
C GLU A 181 0.76 -2.22 -10.40
N PRO A 182 0.10 -2.92 -11.34
CA PRO A 182 0.62 -3.49 -12.60
C PRO A 182 0.43 -2.58 -13.81
N GLN A 183 -0.09 -1.36 -13.68
CA GLN A 183 -0.45 -0.52 -14.82
C GLN A 183 0.77 -0.11 -15.66
N SER A 184 1.94 0.12 -15.03
CA SER A 184 3.18 0.39 -15.77
C SER A 184 3.62 -0.84 -16.58
N SER A 185 3.62 -2.03 -15.99
CA SER A 185 3.90 -3.28 -16.70
C SER A 185 2.95 -3.52 -17.86
N GLN A 186 1.65 -3.27 -17.66
CA GLN A 186 0.65 -3.39 -18.72
C GLN A 186 0.94 -2.46 -19.90
N SER A 187 1.37 -1.22 -19.63
CA SER A 187 1.68 -0.26 -20.70
C SER A 187 2.83 -0.75 -21.59
N ILE A 188 3.86 -1.32 -20.97
CA ILE A 188 5.05 -1.85 -21.64
C ILE A 188 4.70 -3.12 -22.42
N ARG A 189 4.04 -4.09 -21.76
CA ARG A 189 3.70 -5.38 -22.37
C ARG A 189 2.72 -5.26 -23.53
N LYS A 190 1.83 -4.28 -23.47
CA LYS A 190 0.89 -3.96 -24.56
C LYS A 190 1.48 -3.04 -25.64
N GLY A 191 2.74 -2.63 -25.51
CA GLY A 191 3.50 -1.91 -26.53
C GLY A 191 3.15 -0.43 -26.70
N PHE A 192 2.35 0.17 -25.80
CA PHE A 192 2.07 1.60 -25.83
C PHE A 192 2.91 2.43 -24.86
N GLY A 193 3.82 1.80 -24.13
CA GLY A 193 4.79 2.43 -23.24
C GLY A 193 6.17 1.78 -23.35
N VAL A 194 7.21 2.54 -23.09
CA VAL A 194 8.59 2.06 -22.91
C VAL A 194 9.13 2.50 -21.56
N GLU A 195 9.83 1.63 -20.86
CA GLU A 195 10.48 1.99 -19.60
C GLU A 195 11.58 3.03 -19.85
N ILE A 196 11.52 4.15 -19.13
CA ILE A 196 12.60 5.14 -19.09
C ILE A 196 13.50 4.83 -17.91
N ASN A 197 12.90 4.66 -16.71
CA ASN A 197 13.63 4.39 -15.49
C ASN A 197 12.74 3.79 -14.40
N LYS A 198 13.35 3.05 -13.47
CA LYS A 198 12.81 2.78 -12.14
C LYS A 198 13.43 3.81 -11.18
N PRO A 199 12.67 4.75 -10.62
CA PRO A 199 13.20 5.92 -9.92
C PRO A 199 13.68 5.58 -8.50
N TYR A 200 14.64 4.65 -8.39
CA TYR A 200 15.13 4.12 -7.12
C TYR A 200 16.57 4.54 -6.78
N ASP A 201 17.25 5.22 -7.68
CA ASP A 201 18.61 5.74 -7.45
C ASP A 201 18.62 7.07 -6.66
N THR A 202 17.48 7.44 -6.08
CA THR A 202 17.30 8.61 -5.23
C THR A 202 17.55 8.27 -3.75
N PRO A 203 17.71 9.23 -2.85
CA PRO A 203 17.80 8.97 -1.41
C PRO A 203 16.62 8.17 -0.83
N ILE A 204 15.46 8.19 -1.49
CA ILE A 204 14.28 7.42 -1.08
C ILE A 204 14.49 5.91 -1.33
N GLY A 205 15.23 5.56 -2.38
CA GLY A 205 15.34 4.18 -2.83
C GLY A 205 13.99 3.64 -3.34
N GLU A 206 13.73 2.38 -3.10
CA GLU A 206 12.42 1.76 -3.39
C GLU A 206 11.36 2.33 -2.43
N PRO A 207 10.33 3.00 -2.95
CA PRO A 207 9.34 3.64 -2.08
C PRO A 207 8.58 2.61 -1.24
N VAL A 208 8.47 2.89 0.05
CA VAL A 208 7.83 1.99 1.01
C VAL A 208 6.31 2.15 0.99
N ARG A 209 5.61 1.02 1.06
CA ARG A 209 4.17 0.96 1.33
C ARG A 209 3.97 0.53 2.78
N THR A 210 3.10 1.22 3.50
CA THR A 210 2.96 1.08 4.96
C THR A 210 1.56 0.69 5.38
N LEU A 211 1.45 -0.11 6.43
CA LEU A 211 0.23 -0.24 7.20
C LEU A 211 0.15 0.88 8.23
N ILE A 212 -0.89 1.68 8.09
CA ILE A 212 -1.23 2.80 8.95
C ILE A 212 -2.37 2.36 9.87
N MET A 213 -2.20 2.50 11.17
CA MET A 213 -3.21 2.15 12.17
C MET A 213 -3.64 3.40 12.93
N THR A 214 -4.93 3.53 13.27
CA THR A 214 -5.38 4.61 14.15
C THR A 214 -4.76 4.47 15.54
N GLU A 215 -4.41 5.58 16.19
CA GLU A 215 -3.91 5.54 17.58
C GLU A 215 -4.95 4.93 18.53
N ALA A 216 -6.23 5.07 18.25
CA ALA A 216 -7.31 4.45 19.02
C ALA A 216 -7.20 2.92 18.96
N MET A 217 -7.04 2.32 17.77
CA MET A 217 -6.85 0.87 17.65
C MET A 217 -5.53 0.44 18.30
N TYR A 218 -4.43 1.15 18.02
CA TYR A 218 -3.11 0.83 18.54
C TYR A 218 -3.02 0.86 20.08
N ASN A 219 -3.61 1.89 20.71
CA ASN A 219 -3.51 2.11 22.15
C ASN A 219 -4.65 1.46 22.95
N GLN A 220 -5.90 1.52 22.45
CA GLN A 220 -7.10 1.17 23.21
C GLN A 220 -7.63 -0.22 22.87
N LYS A 221 -7.30 -0.76 21.67
CA LYS A 221 -7.69 -2.12 21.23
C LYS A 221 -6.45 -2.96 20.95
N ARG A 222 -5.52 -2.98 21.90
CA ARG A 222 -4.19 -3.56 21.72
C ARG A 222 -4.21 -5.03 21.33
N ASP A 223 -5.07 -5.85 21.91
CA ASP A 223 -5.22 -7.26 21.57
C ASP A 223 -5.72 -7.47 20.14
N VAL A 224 -6.65 -6.61 19.66
CA VAL A 224 -7.13 -6.61 18.28
C VAL A 224 -5.99 -6.23 17.32
N ALA A 225 -5.21 -5.18 17.66
CA ALA A 225 -4.05 -4.76 16.88
C ALA A 225 -3.00 -5.89 16.76
N GLU A 226 -2.72 -6.61 17.85
CA GLU A 226 -1.77 -7.74 17.85
C GLU A 226 -2.28 -8.91 17.02
N ARG A 227 -3.56 -9.28 17.12
CA ARG A 227 -4.17 -10.33 16.28
C ARG A 227 -4.19 -9.93 14.79
N PHE A 228 -4.47 -8.67 14.50
CA PHE A 228 -4.40 -8.11 13.15
C PHE A 228 -2.98 -8.21 12.58
N MET A 229 -1.96 -7.86 13.36
CA MET A 229 -0.57 -7.97 12.92
C MET A 229 -0.13 -9.42 12.70
N LYS A 230 -0.59 -10.38 13.50
CA LYS A 230 -0.36 -11.81 13.24
C LYS A 230 -1.01 -12.25 11.92
N CYS A 231 -2.25 -11.84 11.67
CA CYS A 231 -2.95 -12.10 10.41
C CYS A 231 -2.15 -11.52 9.22
N PHE A 232 -1.66 -10.29 9.34
CA PHE A 232 -0.85 -9.64 8.32
C PHE A 232 0.47 -10.38 8.05
N VAL A 233 1.20 -10.74 9.11
CA VAL A 233 2.49 -11.46 8.99
C VAL A 233 2.27 -12.82 8.33
N GLU A 234 1.23 -13.56 8.71
CA GLU A 234 0.92 -14.86 8.08
C GLU A 234 0.52 -14.69 6.61
N ALA A 235 -0.34 -13.72 6.28
CA ALA A 235 -0.75 -13.44 4.91
C ALA A 235 0.45 -13.08 4.02
N THR A 236 1.32 -12.21 4.51
CA THR A 236 2.51 -11.78 3.79
C THR A 236 3.51 -12.92 3.62
N LYS A 237 3.75 -13.70 4.69
CA LYS A 237 4.59 -14.90 4.63
C LYS A 237 4.06 -15.90 3.60
N TYR A 238 2.75 -16.14 3.59
CA TYR A 238 2.14 -17.04 2.62
C TYR A 238 2.40 -16.59 1.17
N PHE A 239 2.31 -15.29 0.88
CA PHE A 239 2.58 -14.73 -0.45
C PHE A 239 4.07 -14.84 -0.84
N ILE A 240 4.99 -14.62 0.11
CA ILE A 240 6.43 -14.74 -0.11
C ILE A 240 6.82 -16.20 -0.36
N ASP A 241 6.31 -17.12 0.45
CA ASP A 241 6.68 -18.54 0.39
C ASP A 241 5.99 -19.29 -0.77
N ASN A 242 4.87 -18.77 -1.27
CA ASN A 242 4.04 -19.42 -2.29
C ASN A 242 3.74 -18.48 -3.48
N PRO A 243 4.75 -18.09 -4.28
CA PRO A 243 4.58 -17.10 -5.34
C PRO A 243 3.54 -17.48 -6.39
N ALA A 244 3.38 -18.76 -6.71
CA ALA A 244 2.34 -19.22 -7.64
C ALA A 244 0.92 -19.04 -7.08
N ALA A 245 0.73 -19.25 -5.76
CA ALA A 245 -0.55 -19.01 -5.11
C ALA A 245 -0.85 -17.50 -5.01
N ALA A 246 0.18 -16.69 -4.74
CA ALA A 246 0.08 -15.23 -4.74
C ALA A 246 -0.32 -14.70 -6.13
N GLU A 247 0.32 -15.18 -7.21
CA GLU A 247 -0.06 -14.86 -8.59
C GLU A 247 -1.52 -15.19 -8.85
N LYS A 248 -1.91 -16.43 -8.58
CA LYS A 248 -3.29 -16.90 -8.79
C LYS A 248 -4.29 -16.01 -8.05
N TYR A 249 -4.02 -15.73 -6.77
CA TYR A 249 -4.89 -14.89 -5.95
C TYR A 249 -5.03 -13.47 -6.52
N VAL A 250 -3.92 -12.83 -6.82
CA VAL A 250 -3.93 -11.45 -7.36
C VAL A 250 -4.67 -11.41 -8.69
N ARG A 251 -4.34 -12.31 -9.61
CA ARG A 251 -4.94 -12.31 -10.94
C ARG A 251 -6.45 -12.63 -10.91
N GLU A 252 -6.84 -13.68 -10.18
CA GLU A 252 -8.24 -14.13 -10.16
C GLU A 252 -9.11 -13.30 -9.22
N GLN A 253 -8.67 -13.09 -7.96
CA GLN A 253 -9.51 -12.45 -6.94
C GLN A 253 -9.48 -10.93 -7.02
N MET A 254 -8.30 -10.33 -7.23
CA MET A 254 -8.19 -8.87 -7.29
C MET A 254 -8.48 -8.32 -8.69
N PHE A 255 -7.89 -8.90 -9.74
CA PHE A 255 -7.98 -8.37 -11.09
C PHE A 255 -8.98 -9.07 -11.99
N LYS A 256 -9.70 -10.12 -11.50
CA LYS A 256 -10.73 -10.84 -12.26
C LYS A 256 -10.23 -11.31 -13.64
N ASN A 257 -9.00 -11.85 -13.68
CA ASN A 257 -8.27 -12.30 -14.87
C ASN A 257 -8.00 -11.21 -15.94
N GLN A 258 -8.07 -9.92 -15.56
CA GLN A 258 -7.67 -8.82 -16.45
C GLN A 258 -6.15 -8.55 -16.45
N LEU A 259 -5.40 -9.30 -15.66
CA LEU A 259 -3.94 -9.26 -15.56
C LEU A 259 -3.38 -10.58 -16.08
N THR A 260 -2.47 -10.54 -17.06
CA THR A 260 -1.80 -11.76 -17.55
C THR A 260 -0.71 -12.23 -16.57
N THR A 261 -0.23 -13.45 -16.74
CA THR A 261 0.90 -13.98 -15.96
C THR A 261 2.15 -13.11 -16.13
N GLU A 262 2.47 -12.74 -17.37
CA GLU A 262 3.64 -11.93 -17.70
C GLU A 262 3.54 -10.52 -17.13
N GLU A 263 2.36 -9.90 -17.18
CA GLU A 263 2.10 -8.60 -16.58
C GLU A 263 2.23 -8.66 -15.04
N TYR A 264 1.78 -9.75 -14.42
CA TYR A 264 1.92 -9.97 -12.98
C TYR A 264 3.40 -10.13 -12.58
N HIS A 265 4.14 -11.01 -13.28
CA HIS A 265 5.55 -11.24 -12.97
C HIS A 265 6.37 -9.96 -13.12
N ASP A 266 6.20 -9.21 -14.22
CA ASP A 266 6.87 -7.93 -14.42
C ASP A 266 6.51 -6.90 -13.31
N ALA A 267 5.25 -6.92 -12.84
CA ALA A 267 4.81 -6.06 -11.74
C ALA A 267 5.47 -6.42 -10.40
N VAL A 268 5.58 -7.71 -10.05
CA VAL A 268 6.17 -8.13 -8.77
C VAL A 268 7.71 -8.10 -8.79
N ASP A 269 8.33 -8.20 -9.96
CA ASP A 269 9.77 -7.97 -10.12
C ASP A 269 10.14 -6.50 -9.84
N ASN A 270 9.19 -5.58 -10.03
CA ASN A 270 9.34 -4.17 -9.69
C ASN A 270 8.74 -3.79 -8.32
N SER A 271 8.01 -4.70 -7.67
CA SER A 271 7.38 -4.44 -6.37
C SER A 271 7.33 -5.72 -5.54
N ARG A 272 8.07 -5.76 -4.45
CA ARG A 272 8.16 -6.95 -3.61
C ARG A 272 7.31 -6.85 -2.36
N PHE A 273 6.74 -7.98 -1.92
CA PHE A 273 6.12 -8.12 -0.61
C PHE A 273 7.19 -8.09 0.49
N THR A 274 6.87 -7.45 1.60
CA THR A 274 7.74 -7.38 2.78
C THR A 274 6.93 -7.12 4.03
N TYR A 275 7.56 -7.20 5.20
CA TYR A 275 7.04 -6.66 6.47
C TYR A 275 7.75 -5.36 6.83
N ASP A 276 8.92 -5.12 6.21
CA ASP A 276 9.92 -4.23 6.75
C ASP A 276 9.68 -2.78 6.34
N VAL A 277 9.75 -1.93 7.33
CA VAL A 277 9.90 -0.49 7.22
C VAL A 277 10.82 -0.04 8.36
N THR A 278 11.67 0.92 8.11
CA THR A 278 12.54 1.51 9.12
C THR A 278 12.14 2.95 9.41
N VAL A 279 12.44 3.42 10.62
CA VAL A 279 12.29 4.83 11.00
C VAL A 279 13.07 5.72 10.04
N ASN A 280 14.26 5.29 9.58
CA ASN A 280 15.09 6.05 8.67
C ASN A 280 14.45 6.20 7.27
N GLU A 281 13.86 5.13 6.70
CA GLU A 281 13.16 5.21 5.40
C GLU A 281 11.99 6.19 5.45
N VAL A 282 11.25 6.20 6.57
CA VAL A 282 10.16 7.15 6.76
C VAL A 282 10.70 8.58 6.91
N GLN A 283 11.80 8.78 7.67
CA GLN A 283 12.41 10.10 7.85
C GLN A 283 12.95 10.66 6.52
N VAL A 284 13.66 9.85 5.74
CA VAL A 284 14.12 10.25 4.40
C VAL A 284 12.95 10.66 3.50
N SER A 285 11.84 9.92 3.56
CA SER A 285 10.62 10.28 2.83
C SER A 285 10.04 11.62 3.29
N ILE A 286 10.01 11.90 4.60
CA ILE A 286 9.59 13.20 5.17
C ILE A 286 10.48 14.32 4.62
N ASP A 287 11.80 14.15 4.69
CA ASP A 287 12.77 15.17 4.27
C ASP A 287 12.65 15.48 2.77
N MET A 288 12.43 14.44 1.94
CA MET A 288 12.23 14.61 0.51
C MET A 288 10.86 15.24 0.18
N MET A 289 9.81 14.90 0.91
CA MET A 289 8.51 15.57 0.78
C MET A 289 8.60 17.05 1.13
N ALA A 290 9.30 17.39 2.22
CA ALA A 290 9.54 18.77 2.61
C ALA A 290 10.37 19.53 1.56
N LYS A 291 11.46 18.93 1.07
CA LYS A 291 12.33 19.50 0.03
C LYS A 291 11.59 19.84 -1.26
N HIS A 292 10.65 18.98 -1.67
CA HIS A 292 9.90 19.15 -2.92
C HIS A 292 8.53 19.81 -2.74
N GLY A 293 8.18 20.23 -1.52
CA GLY A 293 6.92 20.91 -1.21
C GLY A 293 5.69 20.02 -1.34
N ILE A 294 5.86 18.68 -1.23
CA ILE A 294 4.75 17.72 -1.25
C ILE A 294 3.96 17.84 0.05
N ALA A 295 2.63 17.79 -0.04
CA ALA A 295 1.68 17.92 1.06
C ALA A 295 1.72 19.28 1.80
N LYS A 296 2.55 20.24 1.36
CA LYS A 296 2.67 21.60 1.94
C LYS A 296 2.74 21.59 3.47
N MET A 297 3.58 20.74 4.04
CA MET A 297 3.72 20.56 5.49
C MET A 297 4.29 21.83 6.13
N ALA A 298 3.49 22.50 6.97
CA ALA A 298 3.96 23.66 7.74
C ALA A 298 5.05 23.25 8.75
N THR A 299 4.87 22.09 9.37
CA THR A 299 5.84 21.45 10.25
C THR A 299 5.95 19.99 9.85
N PRO A 300 7.07 19.56 9.23
CA PRO A 300 7.28 18.15 8.93
C PRO A 300 7.28 17.32 10.22
N PRO A 301 6.56 16.19 10.27
CA PRO A 301 6.58 15.31 11.43
C PRO A 301 7.94 14.63 11.59
N VAL A 302 8.20 14.06 12.76
CA VAL A 302 9.42 13.29 13.03
C VAL A 302 9.06 11.80 13.03
N ALA A 303 9.73 10.99 12.20
CA ALA A 303 9.36 9.59 11.96
C ALA A 303 9.30 8.75 13.25
N LYS A 304 10.26 8.91 14.18
CA LYS A 304 10.32 8.17 15.46
C LYS A 304 9.07 8.35 16.35
N ASP A 305 8.33 9.44 16.15
CA ASP A 305 7.18 9.75 16.99
C ASP A 305 5.95 8.91 16.61
N PHE A 306 5.83 8.50 15.35
CA PHE A 306 4.66 7.76 14.86
C PHE A 306 4.97 6.44 14.13
N VAL A 307 6.23 6.04 14.00
CA VAL A 307 6.60 4.68 13.56
C VAL A 307 6.70 3.79 14.79
N LYS A 308 5.80 2.80 14.91
CA LYS A 308 5.62 1.92 16.07
C LYS A 308 5.60 0.45 15.61
N LEU A 309 6.75 -0.19 15.63
CA LEU A 309 6.95 -1.54 15.07
C LEU A 309 6.82 -2.67 16.10
N ASP A 310 6.55 -2.37 17.36
CA ASP A 310 6.51 -3.34 18.44
C ASP A 310 5.42 -4.42 18.25
N VAL A 311 4.26 -4.08 17.67
CA VAL A 311 3.21 -5.07 17.33
C VAL A 311 3.64 -5.99 16.19
N LEU A 312 4.40 -5.47 15.21
CA LEU A 312 4.98 -6.26 14.13
C LEU A 312 6.03 -7.22 14.67
N GLU A 313 6.98 -6.71 15.46
CA GLU A 313 8.06 -7.52 16.01
C GLU A 313 7.52 -8.64 16.93
N LYS A 314 6.48 -8.34 17.72
CA LYS A 314 5.78 -9.35 18.51
C LYS A 314 5.16 -10.43 17.63
N ALA A 315 4.44 -10.04 16.56
CA ALA A 315 3.81 -10.98 15.63
C ALA A 315 4.84 -11.85 14.91
N LYS A 316 5.93 -11.26 14.40
CA LYS A 316 7.05 -11.98 13.76
C LYS A 316 7.67 -13.01 14.71
N LYS A 317 7.93 -12.61 15.96
CA LYS A 317 8.49 -13.51 16.98
C LYS A 317 7.58 -14.70 17.27
N GLU A 318 6.28 -14.46 17.47
CA GLU A 318 5.31 -15.52 17.78
C GLU A 318 5.10 -16.48 16.61
N LEU A 319 5.16 -15.98 15.38
CA LEU A 319 5.03 -16.78 14.16
C LEU A 319 6.39 -17.33 13.66
N LYS A 320 7.48 -17.06 14.37
CA LYS A 320 8.86 -17.48 14.02
C LYS A 320 9.26 -17.02 12.61
N VAL A 321 8.87 -15.81 12.24
CA VAL A 321 9.25 -15.15 10.99
C VAL A 321 10.44 -14.23 11.27
N LYS A 322 11.44 -14.28 10.36
CA LYS A 322 12.64 -13.42 10.44
C LYS A 322 12.38 -12.05 9.82
#